data_1473a1dba54429fdb2f4afc99264ae7a
#
_entry.id   1473a1dba54429fdb2f4afc99264ae7a
#
_cell.length_a   1.000
_cell.length_b   1.000
_cell.length_c   1.000
_cell.angle_alpha   90.00
_cell.angle_beta   90.00
_cell.angle_gamma   90.00
#
_symmetry.space_group_name_H-M   'P 1'
#
loop_
_entity.id
_entity.type
_entity.pdbx_description
1 polymer ?
#
loop_
_entity_poly.entity_id
_entity_poly.type
_entity_poly.pdbx_seq_one_letter_code
_entity_poly.pdbx_strand_id
1 'polypeptide(L)'
;MTEGVALIIEDSLTQATIVGRMIADSDWAYAVARTLEEAEAQLVRQRPHLVFVDVHLGGENTLNHLHRIRDLAPNATIAVMTAGSREEGVDETLKAARRANVDYVLRKPFSRRQINNIVDTAERDMTEGRRRLHALIIDDSPTVVAVTAQTLRDNGFRISTAESMEDAMANVDIAHVDLVVSDIFMPGMGGLEGIKIIKANWPEVKVLAMSAGLQTRITPQRATNAAVRHGADAEIHKPFKPVELINLTIELMAS
;
A
#
# COMPACT_ATOMS: atom_id res chain seq x y z
N MET A 1 7.83 -11.42 -25.16
CA MET A 1 7.60 -11.32 -23.69
C MET A 1 8.47 -10.17 -23.22
N THR A 2 7.90 -9.21 -22.52
CA THR A 2 8.67 -8.08 -21.97
C THR A 2 9.50 -8.62 -20.81
N GLU A 3 10.82 -8.53 -20.92
CA GLU A 3 11.75 -8.99 -19.87
C GLU A 3 11.55 -8.12 -18.62
N GLY A 4 11.29 -8.73 -17.47
CA GLY A 4 11.15 -8.01 -16.20
C GLY A 4 12.48 -7.37 -15.79
N VAL A 5 12.42 -6.12 -15.31
CA VAL A 5 13.60 -5.39 -14.84
C VAL A 5 13.42 -5.07 -13.36
N ALA A 6 14.38 -5.49 -12.55
CA ALA A 6 14.46 -5.16 -11.13
C ALA A 6 15.60 -4.19 -10.83
N LEU A 7 15.41 -3.32 -9.84
CA LEU A 7 16.46 -2.49 -9.25
C LEU A 7 16.68 -2.90 -7.80
N ILE A 8 17.94 -3.15 -7.43
CA ILE A 8 18.35 -3.47 -6.07
C ILE A 8 19.14 -2.28 -5.53
N ILE A 9 18.61 -1.63 -4.50
CA ILE A 9 19.22 -0.50 -3.82
C ILE A 9 19.85 -1.05 -2.52
N GLU A 10 21.16 -1.31 -2.57
CA GLU A 10 21.90 -2.03 -1.52
C GLU A 10 23.40 -1.69 -1.65
N ASP A 11 24.05 -1.20 -0.59
CA ASP A 11 25.45 -0.82 -0.61
C ASP A 11 26.41 -2.01 -0.51
N SER A 12 25.97 -3.12 0.09
CA SER A 12 26.71 -4.37 0.19
C SER A 12 26.63 -5.17 -1.13
N LEU A 13 27.73 -5.20 -1.87
CA LEU A 13 27.82 -6.00 -3.11
C LEU A 13 27.47 -7.47 -2.89
N THR A 14 27.82 -8.03 -1.73
CA THR A 14 27.52 -9.42 -1.40
C THR A 14 26.01 -9.63 -1.27
N GLN A 15 25.31 -8.76 -0.55
CA GLN A 15 23.87 -8.84 -0.38
C GLN A 15 23.16 -8.57 -1.70
N ALA A 16 23.52 -7.53 -2.44
CA ALA A 16 22.98 -7.24 -3.76
C ALA A 16 23.15 -8.43 -4.72
N THR A 17 24.32 -9.08 -4.70
CA THR A 17 24.58 -10.28 -5.54
C THR A 17 23.68 -11.45 -5.14
N ILE A 18 23.45 -11.66 -3.84
CA ILE A 18 22.56 -12.74 -3.38
C ILE A 18 21.12 -12.50 -3.85
N VAL A 19 20.60 -11.29 -3.65
CA VAL A 19 19.26 -10.91 -4.11
C VAL A 19 19.18 -11.00 -5.64
N GLY A 20 20.16 -10.46 -6.35
CA GLY A 20 20.20 -10.46 -7.81
C GLY A 20 20.19 -11.87 -8.41
N ARG A 21 20.91 -12.82 -7.81
CA ARG A 21 20.87 -14.23 -8.24
C ARG A 21 19.50 -14.86 -8.03
N MET A 22 18.83 -14.57 -6.90
CA MET A 22 17.48 -15.07 -6.65
C MET A 22 16.47 -14.53 -7.67
N ILE A 23 16.63 -13.30 -8.13
CA ILE A 23 15.79 -12.66 -9.15
C ILE A 23 16.10 -13.25 -10.53
N ALA A 24 17.39 -13.40 -10.87
CA ALA A 24 17.81 -13.94 -12.18
C ALA A 24 17.36 -15.37 -12.42
N ASP A 25 17.13 -16.16 -11.36
CA ASP A 25 16.57 -17.51 -11.47
C ASP A 25 15.13 -17.52 -12.03
N SER A 26 14.47 -16.36 -12.10
CA SER A 26 13.13 -16.17 -12.67
C SER A 26 13.18 -15.44 -14.03
N ASP A 27 14.31 -15.46 -14.72
CA ASP A 27 14.54 -14.82 -16.03
C ASP A 27 14.34 -13.28 -16.03
N TRP A 28 14.53 -12.65 -14.87
CA TRP A 28 14.49 -11.19 -14.74
C TRP A 28 15.89 -10.58 -14.84
N ALA A 29 16.01 -9.49 -15.59
CA ALA A 29 17.18 -8.64 -15.54
C ALA A 29 17.20 -7.82 -14.24
N TYR A 30 18.39 -7.55 -13.69
CA TYR A 30 18.51 -6.67 -12.55
C TYR A 30 19.68 -5.70 -12.68
N ALA A 31 19.54 -4.56 -12.02
CA ALA A 31 20.58 -3.57 -11.81
C ALA A 31 20.77 -3.33 -10.30
N VAL A 32 21.94 -2.83 -9.93
CA VAL A 32 22.27 -2.50 -8.55
C VAL A 32 22.61 -1.02 -8.46
N ALA A 33 22.04 -0.34 -7.47
CA ALA A 33 22.39 1.01 -7.07
C ALA A 33 22.96 0.95 -5.63
N ARG A 34 24.10 1.58 -5.41
CA ARG A 34 24.78 1.54 -4.10
C ARG A 34 24.62 2.82 -3.31
N THR A 35 24.06 3.84 -3.92
CA THR A 35 23.71 5.13 -3.31
C THR A 35 22.32 5.56 -3.73
N LEU A 36 21.73 6.49 -2.99
CA LEU A 36 20.43 7.06 -3.36
C LEU A 36 20.49 7.82 -4.69
N GLU A 37 21.59 8.51 -4.97
CA GLU A 37 21.79 9.23 -6.23
C GLU A 37 21.81 8.27 -7.44
N GLU A 38 22.56 7.16 -7.33
CA GLU A 38 22.56 6.10 -8.34
C GLU A 38 21.16 5.49 -8.51
N ALA A 39 20.46 5.28 -7.39
CA ALA A 39 19.11 4.73 -7.40
C ALA A 39 18.14 5.64 -8.16
N GLU A 40 18.11 6.93 -7.86
CA GLU A 40 17.25 7.91 -8.56
C GLU A 40 17.56 7.95 -10.07
N ALA A 41 18.83 8.00 -10.44
CA ALA A 41 19.23 7.98 -11.85
C ALA A 41 18.77 6.70 -12.58
N GLN A 42 18.86 5.55 -11.92
CA GLN A 42 18.44 4.27 -12.49
C GLN A 42 16.92 4.11 -12.54
N LEU A 43 16.18 4.59 -11.52
CA LEU A 43 14.71 4.60 -11.51
C LEU A 43 14.14 5.34 -12.73
N VAL A 44 14.69 6.52 -13.02
CA VAL A 44 14.27 7.32 -14.19
C VAL A 44 14.66 6.65 -15.51
N ARG A 45 15.88 6.12 -15.62
CA ARG A 45 16.42 5.57 -16.85
C ARG A 45 15.82 4.21 -17.22
N GLN A 46 15.70 3.31 -16.25
CA GLN A 46 15.33 1.92 -16.51
C GLN A 46 13.85 1.65 -16.31
N ARG A 47 13.16 2.49 -15.53
CA ARG A 47 11.75 2.30 -15.14
C ARG A 47 11.48 0.86 -14.69
N PRO A 48 12.13 0.42 -13.60
CA PRO A 48 12.04 -0.97 -13.16
C PRO A 48 10.61 -1.33 -12.76
N HIS A 49 10.27 -2.60 -12.93
CA HIS A 49 8.99 -3.16 -12.51
C HIS A 49 9.00 -3.62 -11.05
N LEU A 50 10.22 -3.83 -10.49
CA LEU A 50 10.43 -4.30 -9.13
C LEU A 50 11.63 -3.54 -8.53
N VAL A 51 11.48 -3.04 -7.30
CA VAL A 51 12.54 -2.34 -6.57
C VAL A 51 12.73 -2.97 -5.20
N PHE A 52 13.92 -3.45 -4.90
CA PHE A 52 14.34 -3.83 -3.55
C PHE A 52 15.14 -2.69 -2.93
N VAL A 53 14.79 -2.30 -1.70
CA VAL A 53 15.43 -1.17 -1.00
C VAL A 53 15.92 -1.63 0.36
N ASP A 54 17.22 -1.55 0.61
CA ASP A 54 17.73 -1.71 1.98
C ASP A 54 17.39 -0.50 2.84
N VAL A 55 16.98 -0.73 4.08
CA VAL A 55 16.70 0.34 5.06
C VAL A 55 17.95 1.14 5.39
N HIS A 56 19.12 0.51 5.39
CA HIS A 56 20.39 1.14 5.70
C HIS A 56 21.31 1.12 4.48
N LEU A 57 21.48 2.28 3.85
CA LEU A 57 22.28 2.45 2.65
C LEU A 57 23.44 3.43 2.93
N GLY A 58 24.69 2.94 3.02
CA GLY A 58 25.86 3.80 3.21
C GLY A 58 25.83 4.63 4.50
N GLY A 59 25.12 4.17 5.53
CA GLY A 59 24.90 4.91 6.79
C GLY A 59 23.68 5.81 6.80
N GLU A 60 22.96 5.93 5.69
CA GLU A 60 21.70 6.67 5.59
C GLU A 60 20.50 5.75 5.82
N ASN A 61 19.44 6.31 6.41
CA ASN A 61 18.15 5.61 6.56
C ASN A 61 17.26 5.91 5.35
N THR A 62 17.09 4.91 4.48
CA THR A 62 16.31 5.04 3.24
C THR A 62 14.80 5.20 3.46
N LEU A 63 14.29 4.93 4.66
CA LEU A 63 12.87 5.10 4.97
C LEU A 63 12.38 6.53 4.71
N ASN A 64 13.26 7.53 4.89
CA ASN A 64 12.95 8.93 4.63
C ASN A 64 12.85 9.26 3.13
N HIS A 65 13.36 8.38 2.27
CA HIS A 65 13.43 8.56 0.80
C HIS A 65 12.43 7.67 0.04
N LEU A 66 11.67 6.82 0.74
CA LEU A 66 10.73 5.90 0.11
C LEU A 66 9.66 6.61 -0.74
N HIS A 67 9.19 7.79 -0.32
CA HIS A 67 8.26 8.59 -1.12
C HIS A 67 8.88 8.95 -2.47
N ARG A 68 10.12 9.44 -2.44
CA ARG A 68 10.84 9.81 -3.66
C ARG A 68 11.05 8.63 -4.60
N ILE A 69 11.36 7.45 -4.03
CA ILE A 69 11.49 6.20 -4.81
C ILE A 69 10.14 5.84 -5.43
N ARG A 70 9.05 5.96 -4.68
CA ARG A 70 7.70 5.69 -5.18
C ARG A 70 7.30 6.66 -6.29
N ASP A 71 7.57 7.96 -6.15
CA ASP A 71 7.28 8.98 -7.17
C ASP A 71 8.02 8.70 -8.48
N LEU A 72 9.28 8.24 -8.41
CA LEU A 72 10.09 7.89 -9.57
C LEU A 72 9.73 6.54 -10.21
N ALA A 73 9.11 5.64 -9.44
CA ALA A 73 8.66 4.32 -9.89
C ALA A 73 7.21 4.03 -9.45
N PRO A 74 6.22 4.80 -9.93
CA PRO A 74 4.84 4.74 -9.43
C PRO A 74 4.17 3.39 -9.66
N ASN A 75 4.57 2.66 -10.69
CA ASN A 75 4.00 1.37 -11.05
C ASN A 75 4.86 0.17 -10.62
N ALA A 76 6.04 0.40 -10.03
CA ALA A 76 6.90 -0.69 -9.58
C ALA A 76 6.37 -1.33 -8.29
N THR A 77 6.55 -2.64 -8.17
CA THR A 77 6.46 -3.32 -6.88
C THR A 77 7.67 -2.96 -6.04
N ILE A 78 7.48 -2.38 -4.85
CA ILE A 78 8.58 -1.98 -3.95
C ILE A 78 8.63 -2.89 -2.74
N ALA A 79 9.79 -3.50 -2.48
CA ALA A 79 10.08 -4.34 -1.34
C ALA A 79 11.20 -3.72 -0.50
N VAL A 80 10.92 -3.36 0.74
CA VAL A 80 11.93 -2.86 1.69
C VAL A 80 12.57 -4.03 2.43
N MET A 81 13.90 -4.04 2.51
CA MET A 81 14.70 -5.03 3.23
C MET A 81 15.23 -4.44 4.54
N THR A 82 14.99 -5.10 5.67
CA THR A 82 15.41 -4.63 7.00
C THR A 82 16.19 -5.68 7.77
N ALA A 83 17.23 -5.29 8.49
CA ALA A 83 18.06 -6.19 9.31
C ALA A 83 17.33 -6.73 10.55
N GLY A 84 16.22 -6.11 10.98
CA GLY A 84 15.38 -6.63 12.04
C GLY A 84 16.04 -6.73 13.41
N SER A 85 16.84 -5.74 13.82
CA SER A 85 17.32 -5.67 15.20
C SER A 85 16.13 -5.48 16.18
N ARG A 86 16.20 -6.12 17.35
CA ARG A 86 15.12 -6.06 18.36
C ARG A 86 14.93 -4.66 18.98
N GLU A 87 15.85 -3.74 18.74
CA GLU A 87 15.91 -2.42 19.39
C GLU A 87 15.58 -1.26 18.45
N GLU A 88 15.77 -1.41 17.13
CA GLU A 88 15.33 -0.40 16.15
C GLU A 88 13.98 -0.82 15.61
N GLY A 89 12.97 -0.08 16.00
CA GLY A 89 11.58 -0.44 15.87
C GLY A 89 11.17 -1.03 14.52
N VAL A 90 10.93 -2.33 14.50
CA VAL A 90 10.10 -2.98 13.46
C VAL A 90 8.86 -2.12 13.19
N ASP A 91 8.35 -1.44 14.21
CA ASP A 91 7.28 -0.47 14.16
C ASP A 91 7.60 0.76 13.29
N GLU A 92 8.82 1.34 13.37
CA GLU A 92 9.18 2.50 12.54
C GLU A 92 9.33 2.13 11.07
N THR A 93 10.01 1.02 10.78
CA THR A 93 10.11 0.51 9.40
C THR A 93 8.73 0.21 8.82
N LEU A 94 7.86 -0.45 9.58
CA LEU A 94 6.50 -0.75 9.14
C LEU A 94 5.66 0.53 8.95
N LYS A 95 5.78 1.51 9.84
CA LYS A 95 5.11 2.81 9.70
C LYS A 95 5.59 3.57 8.46
N ALA A 96 6.90 3.67 8.26
CA ALA A 96 7.46 4.34 7.09
C ALA A 96 7.11 3.61 5.78
N ALA A 97 7.18 2.28 5.76
CA ALA A 97 6.79 1.46 4.62
C ALA A 97 5.30 1.66 4.26
N ARG A 98 4.42 1.72 5.27
CA ARG A 98 3.00 2.02 5.08
C ARG A 98 2.78 3.41 4.51
N ARG A 99 3.46 4.44 5.05
CA ARG A 99 3.35 5.84 4.59
C ARG A 99 3.77 6.00 3.13
N ALA A 100 4.82 5.29 2.70
CA ALA A 100 5.36 5.36 1.35
C ALA A 100 4.73 4.36 0.37
N ASN A 101 3.63 3.70 0.75
CA ASN A 101 2.97 2.70 -0.10
C ASN A 101 3.91 1.61 -0.62
N VAL A 102 4.74 1.08 0.28
CA VAL A 102 5.61 -0.06 -0.01
C VAL A 102 4.79 -1.34 -0.03
N ASP A 103 5.01 -2.17 -1.03
CA ASP A 103 4.22 -3.39 -1.23
C ASP A 103 4.65 -4.52 -0.29
N TYR A 104 5.96 -4.59 0.04
CA TYR A 104 6.53 -5.64 0.88
C TYR A 104 7.56 -5.12 1.86
N VAL A 105 7.59 -5.71 3.06
CA VAL A 105 8.69 -5.54 4.02
C VAL A 105 9.31 -6.91 4.27
N LEU A 106 10.57 -7.07 3.89
CA LEU A 106 11.36 -8.28 4.03
C LEU A 106 12.33 -8.13 5.20
N ARG A 107 12.24 -9.04 6.17
CA ARG A 107 13.21 -9.11 7.25
C ARG A 107 14.38 -10.01 6.88
N LYS A 108 15.60 -9.47 6.94
CA LYS A 108 16.84 -10.26 6.75
C LYS A 108 17.08 -11.19 7.96
N PRO A 109 17.46 -12.47 7.79
CA PRO A 109 17.61 -13.14 6.51
C PRO A 109 16.25 -13.56 5.93
N PHE A 110 16.05 -13.39 4.64
CA PHE A 110 14.87 -13.83 3.93
C PHE A 110 15.18 -15.04 3.03
N SER A 111 14.13 -15.81 2.75
CA SER A 111 14.24 -17.02 1.94
C SER A 111 14.04 -16.71 0.44
N ARG A 112 14.57 -17.59 -0.42
CA ARG A 112 14.31 -17.58 -1.86
C ARG A 112 12.79 -17.56 -2.16
N ARG A 113 12.00 -18.33 -1.41
CA ARG A 113 10.55 -18.38 -1.57
C ARG A 113 9.88 -17.01 -1.41
N GLN A 114 10.35 -16.19 -0.46
CA GLN A 114 9.81 -14.83 -0.27
C GLN A 114 10.15 -13.94 -1.47
N ILE A 115 11.36 -14.02 -2.01
CA ILE A 115 11.76 -13.29 -3.21
C ILE A 115 10.93 -13.73 -4.42
N ASN A 116 10.81 -15.04 -4.66
CA ASN A 116 10.02 -15.57 -5.79
C ASN A 116 8.57 -15.13 -5.72
N ASN A 117 7.94 -15.15 -4.55
CA ASN A 117 6.56 -14.65 -4.39
C ASN A 117 6.41 -13.16 -4.80
N ILE A 118 7.42 -12.34 -4.55
CA ILE A 118 7.43 -10.93 -4.94
C ILE A 118 7.62 -10.79 -6.45
N VAL A 119 8.56 -11.55 -7.01
CA VAL A 119 8.82 -11.59 -8.47
C VAL A 119 7.56 -12.04 -9.21
N ASP A 120 6.94 -13.16 -8.81
CA ASP A 120 5.70 -13.69 -9.41
C ASP A 120 4.55 -12.67 -9.37
N THR A 121 4.54 -11.84 -8.33
CA THR A 121 3.54 -10.79 -8.19
C THR A 121 3.84 -9.63 -9.14
N ALA A 122 5.10 -9.18 -9.22
CA ALA A 122 5.51 -8.13 -10.14
C ALA A 122 5.32 -8.55 -11.61
N GLU A 123 5.55 -9.83 -11.92
CA GLU A 123 5.32 -10.38 -13.26
C GLU A 123 3.84 -10.37 -13.66
N ARG A 124 2.95 -10.73 -12.74
CA ARG A 124 1.51 -10.64 -12.98
C ARG A 124 1.09 -9.19 -13.22
N ASP A 125 1.58 -8.25 -12.42
CA ASP A 125 1.28 -6.83 -12.59
C ASP A 125 1.74 -6.29 -13.95
N MET A 126 2.89 -6.77 -14.45
CA MET A 126 3.40 -6.45 -15.80
C MET A 126 2.52 -7.03 -16.91
N THR A 127 2.17 -8.31 -16.81
CA THR A 127 1.46 -9.03 -17.88
C THR A 127 0.00 -8.60 -17.99
N GLU A 128 -0.61 -8.26 -16.88
CA GLU A 128 -1.99 -7.77 -16.85
C GLU A 128 -2.11 -6.30 -17.28
N GLY A 129 -0.99 -5.59 -17.40
CA GLY A 129 -0.95 -4.16 -17.81
C GLY A 129 -1.73 -3.26 -16.84
N ARG A 130 -2.05 -3.76 -15.66
CA ARG A 130 -2.86 -3.09 -14.66
C ARG A 130 -1.96 -2.48 -13.59
N ARG A 131 -2.01 -1.16 -13.46
CA ARG A 131 -1.64 -0.52 -12.20
C ARG A 131 -2.50 -1.15 -11.11
N ARG A 132 -1.88 -1.70 -10.06
CA ARG A 132 -2.62 -2.13 -8.88
C ARG A 132 -3.38 -0.95 -8.30
N LEU A 133 -4.67 -1.09 -8.17
CA LEU A 133 -5.48 -0.13 -7.46
C LEU A 133 -5.05 -0.05 -6.00
N HIS A 134 -4.96 1.16 -5.49
CA HIS A 134 -4.54 1.43 -4.12
C HIS A 134 -5.75 1.70 -3.23
N ALA A 135 -5.94 0.89 -2.19
CA ALA A 135 -6.98 1.09 -1.20
C ALA A 135 -6.39 1.56 0.14
N LEU A 136 -6.95 2.62 0.69
CA LEU A 136 -6.70 3.11 2.03
C LEU A 136 -7.84 2.68 2.95
N ILE A 137 -7.51 1.99 4.04
CA ILE A 137 -8.48 1.54 5.05
C ILE A 137 -8.30 2.39 6.30
N ILE A 138 -9.39 3.01 6.76
CA ILE A 138 -9.40 3.89 7.94
C ILE A 138 -10.41 3.33 8.94
N ASP A 139 -9.92 2.79 10.05
CA ASP A 139 -10.75 2.17 11.10
C ASP A 139 -9.94 2.06 12.40
N ASP A 140 -10.53 2.38 13.54
CA ASP A 140 -9.88 2.29 14.84
C ASP A 140 -9.84 0.86 15.41
N SER A 141 -10.53 -0.09 14.77
CA SER A 141 -10.52 -1.50 15.10
C SER A 141 -9.44 -2.28 14.34
N PRO A 142 -8.35 -2.74 15.00
CA PRO A 142 -7.31 -3.52 14.32
C PRO A 142 -7.84 -4.79 13.64
N THR A 143 -8.89 -5.38 14.20
CA THR A 143 -9.52 -6.58 13.63
C THR A 143 -10.22 -6.29 12.32
N VAL A 144 -10.98 -5.19 12.25
CA VAL A 144 -11.67 -4.76 11.02
C VAL A 144 -10.65 -4.39 9.96
N VAL A 145 -9.62 -3.61 10.33
CA VAL A 145 -8.50 -3.27 9.45
C VAL A 145 -7.85 -4.53 8.88
N ALA A 146 -7.51 -5.51 9.73
CA ALA A 146 -6.83 -6.74 9.28
C ALA A 146 -7.67 -7.54 8.28
N VAL A 147 -8.96 -7.75 8.57
CA VAL A 147 -9.88 -8.52 7.70
C VAL A 147 -10.13 -7.79 6.38
N THR A 148 -10.40 -6.49 6.43
CA THR A 148 -10.64 -5.66 5.24
C THR A 148 -9.38 -5.60 4.36
N ALA A 149 -8.21 -5.36 4.97
CA ALA A 149 -6.93 -5.33 4.28
C ALA A 149 -6.60 -6.66 3.59
N GLN A 150 -6.78 -7.78 4.30
CA GLN A 150 -6.52 -9.10 3.72
C GLN A 150 -7.46 -9.38 2.55
N THR A 151 -8.75 -9.09 2.72
CA THR A 151 -9.76 -9.29 1.67
C THR A 151 -9.43 -8.51 0.39
N LEU A 152 -9.09 -7.21 0.51
CA LEU A 152 -8.73 -6.38 -0.64
C LEU A 152 -7.39 -6.78 -1.26
N ARG A 153 -6.40 -7.14 -0.43
CA ARG A 153 -5.09 -7.61 -0.90
C ARG A 153 -5.20 -8.90 -1.73
N ASP A 154 -6.01 -9.86 -1.28
CA ASP A 154 -6.27 -11.11 -1.99
C ASP A 154 -6.97 -10.88 -3.35
N ASN A 155 -7.58 -9.71 -3.52
CA ASN A 155 -8.23 -9.27 -4.77
C ASN A 155 -7.41 -8.22 -5.54
N GLY A 156 -6.10 -8.17 -5.31
CA GLY A 156 -5.15 -7.44 -6.13
C GLY A 156 -4.95 -5.96 -5.77
N PHE A 157 -5.54 -5.48 -4.67
CA PHE A 157 -5.29 -4.11 -4.21
C PHE A 157 -3.96 -3.98 -3.47
N ARG A 158 -3.29 -2.86 -3.68
CA ARG A 158 -2.25 -2.35 -2.78
C ARG A 158 -2.95 -1.70 -1.58
N ILE A 159 -2.45 -1.91 -0.36
CA ILE A 159 -3.16 -1.51 0.86
C ILE A 159 -2.30 -0.57 1.71
N SER A 160 -2.88 0.58 2.06
CA SER A 160 -2.48 1.40 3.20
C SER A 160 -3.55 1.36 4.28
N THR A 161 -3.14 1.56 5.53
CA THR A 161 -4.06 1.56 6.68
C THR A 161 -3.78 2.75 7.57
N ALA A 162 -4.82 3.30 8.18
CA ALA A 162 -4.75 4.35 9.19
C ALA A 162 -5.73 4.05 10.33
N GLU A 163 -5.38 4.46 11.54
CA GLU A 163 -6.22 4.25 12.73
C GLU A 163 -7.24 5.37 12.95
N SER A 164 -7.07 6.50 12.26
CA SER A 164 -7.97 7.64 12.28
C SER A 164 -7.90 8.43 10.97
N MET A 165 -8.82 9.34 10.78
CA MET A 165 -8.81 10.23 9.62
C MET A 165 -7.62 11.19 9.65
N GLU A 166 -7.25 11.68 10.82
CA GLU A 166 -6.08 12.53 11.04
C GLU A 166 -4.78 11.79 10.69
N ASP A 167 -4.67 10.52 11.10
CA ASP A 167 -3.54 9.67 10.75
C ASP A 167 -3.46 9.44 9.24
N ALA A 168 -4.59 9.18 8.59
CA ALA A 168 -4.67 9.04 7.14
C ALA A 168 -4.18 10.29 6.42
N MET A 169 -4.69 11.46 6.80
CA MET A 169 -4.32 12.74 6.17
C MET A 169 -2.87 13.15 6.42
N ALA A 170 -2.32 12.80 7.58
CA ALA A 170 -0.94 13.13 7.92
C ALA A 170 0.10 12.20 7.27
N ASN A 171 -0.28 10.95 6.99
CA ASN A 171 0.67 9.87 6.73
C ASN A 171 0.46 9.13 5.41
N VAL A 172 -0.66 9.38 4.68
CA VAL A 172 -0.94 8.74 3.40
C VAL A 172 -1.13 9.80 2.33
N ASP A 173 -0.48 9.62 1.19
CA ASP A 173 -0.71 10.45 0.01
C ASP A 173 -2.04 10.05 -0.65
N ILE A 174 -3.12 10.72 -0.24
CA ILE A 174 -4.49 10.43 -0.69
C ILE A 174 -4.66 10.69 -2.19
N ALA A 175 -3.87 11.58 -2.78
CA ALA A 175 -3.91 11.84 -4.22
C ALA A 175 -3.58 10.59 -5.09
N HIS A 176 -2.86 9.62 -4.51
CA HIS A 176 -2.51 8.36 -5.18
C HIS A 176 -3.32 7.16 -4.68
N VAL A 177 -4.41 7.41 -3.95
CA VAL A 177 -5.37 6.38 -3.51
C VAL A 177 -6.50 6.30 -4.53
N ASP A 178 -6.90 5.10 -4.90
CA ASP A 178 -8.03 4.86 -5.81
C ASP A 178 -9.33 4.61 -5.02
N LEU A 179 -9.21 3.97 -3.84
CA LEU A 179 -10.35 3.62 -2.98
C LEU A 179 -10.02 3.94 -1.52
N VAL A 180 -10.92 4.66 -0.85
CA VAL A 180 -10.92 4.80 0.62
C VAL A 180 -12.04 3.95 1.19
N VAL A 181 -11.72 3.08 2.15
CA VAL A 181 -12.70 2.31 2.94
C VAL A 181 -12.62 2.83 4.37
N SER A 182 -13.61 3.61 4.81
CA SER A 182 -13.56 4.35 6.08
C SER A 182 -14.71 4.01 7.00
N ASP A 183 -14.41 3.71 8.27
CA ASP A 183 -15.43 3.74 9.31
C ASP A 183 -15.99 5.17 9.46
N ILE A 184 -17.30 5.28 9.62
CA ILE A 184 -17.97 6.55 9.86
C ILE A 184 -18.06 6.90 11.35
N PHE A 185 -17.84 5.95 12.24
CA PHE A 185 -17.98 6.10 13.70
C PHE A 185 -16.62 5.98 14.41
N MET A 186 -15.71 6.87 14.11
CA MET A 186 -14.40 6.95 14.76
C MET A 186 -14.32 8.15 15.71
N PRO A 187 -13.50 8.08 16.78
CA PRO A 187 -13.14 9.24 17.58
C PRO A 187 -12.41 10.31 16.75
N GLY A 188 -12.45 11.56 17.22
CA GLY A 188 -11.74 12.68 16.55
C GLY A 188 -12.57 13.33 15.45
N MET A 189 -11.98 13.57 14.29
CA MET A 189 -12.62 14.23 13.14
C MET A 189 -13.90 13.51 12.67
N GLY A 190 -14.04 12.22 12.97
CA GLY A 190 -15.16 11.40 12.52
C GLY A 190 -15.14 11.12 11.01
N GLY A 191 -15.61 9.90 10.66
CA GLY A 191 -15.55 9.45 9.26
C GLY A 191 -16.34 10.31 8.29
N LEU A 192 -17.50 10.84 8.70
CA LEU A 192 -18.35 11.66 7.81
C LEU A 192 -17.70 12.98 7.41
N GLU A 193 -17.04 13.67 8.34
CA GLU A 193 -16.31 14.91 8.05
C GLU A 193 -15.09 14.63 7.18
N GLY A 194 -14.35 13.57 7.50
CA GLY A 194 -13.22 13.12 6.71
C GLY A 194 -13.58 12.77 5.27
N ILE A 195 -14.68 12.04 5.06
CA ILE A 195 -15.21 11.72 3.72
C ILE A 195 -15.47 13.02 2.93
N LYS A 196 -16.11 13.99 3.55
CA LYS A 196 -16.38 15.29 2.91
C LYS A 196 -15.09 16.00 2.49
N ILE A 197 -14.06 15.98 3.35
CA ILE A 197 -12.76 16.58 3.04
C ILE A 197 -12.08 15.83 1.90
N ILE A 198 -12.08 14.50 1.91
CA ILE A 198 -11.50 13.67 0.85
C ILE A 198 -12.19 13.99 -0.49
N LYS A 199 -13.50 13.94 -0.54
CA LYS A 199 -14.24 14.19 -1.79
C LYS A 199 -14.12 15.62 -2.29
N ALA A 200 -13.94 16.60 -1.41
CA ALA A 200 -13.74 17.99 -1.80
C ALA A 200 -12.36 18.25 -2.42
N ASN A 201 -11.31 17.54 -1.96
CA ASN A 201 -9.95 17.74 -2.43
C ASN A 201 -9.55 16.72 -3.52
N TRP A 202 -10.10 15.50 -3.48
CA TRP A 202 -9.80 14.40 -4.40
C TRP A 202 -11.10 13.76 -4.89
N PRO A 203 -11.88 14.41 -5.76
CA PRO A 203 -13.22 13.95 -6.19
C PRO A 203 -13.19 12.60 -6.92
N GLU A 204 -12.06 12.25 -7.57
CA GLU A 204 -11.90 10.99 -8.30
C GLU A 204 -11.69 9.78 -7.38
N VAL A 205 -11.24 10.01 -6.12
CA VAL A 205 -11.06 8.94 -5.15
C VAL A 205 -12.42 8.36 -4.78
N LYS A 206 -12.60 7.07 -5.00
CA LYS A 206 -13.83 6.36 -4.59
C LYS A 206 -13.83 6.17 -3.08
N VAL A 207 -14.99 6.39 -2.46
CA VAL A 207 -15.14 6.27 -1.00
C VAL A 207 -16.24 5.29 -0.66
N LEU A 208 -15.85 4.20 0.01
CA LEU A 208 -16.73 3.20 0.62
C LEU A 208 -16.81 3.45 2.13
N ALA A 209 -17.96 3.88 2.61
CA ALA A 209 -18.20 4.09 4.03
C ALA A 209 -18.56 2.77 4.74
N MET A 210 -17.95 2.50 5.90
CA MET A 210 -18.32 1.39 6.77
C MET A 210 -19.15 1.91 7.94
N SER A 211 -20.33 1.33 8.18
CA SER A 211 -21.18 1.72 9.31
C SER A 211 -21.44 0.56 10.26
N ALA A 212 -21.48 0.84 11.57
CA ALA A 212 -21.84 -0.16 12.57
C ALA A 212 -23.38 -0.33 12.60
N GLY A 213 -23.86 -1.56 12.45
CA GLY A 213 -25.27 -1.89 12.68
C GLY A 213 -25.65 -1.80 14.16
N LEU A 214 -26.76 -1.14 14.47
CA LEU A 214 -27.64 -1.33 15.66
C LEU A 214 -27.16 -0.91 17.06
N GLN A 215 -25.99 -0.31 17.34
CA GLN A 215 -25.66 0.10 18.70
C GLN A 215 -25.69 1.61 18.98
N THR A 216 -25.94 2.43 17.98
CA THR A 216 -26.10 3.87 18.19
C THR A 216 -27.55 4.29 18.02
N ARG A 217 -27.98 5.35 18.73
CA ARG A 217 -29.33 5.97 18.62
C ARG A 217 -29.70 6.47 17.20
N ILE A 218 -28.85 6.19 16.21
CA ILE A 218 -29.04 6.49 14.79
C ILE A 218 -29.43 5.19 14.11
N THR A 219 -30.59 5.17 13.43
CA THR A 219 -31.01 4.00 12.64
C THR A 219 -30.04 3.77 11.48
N PRO A 220 -29.77 2.52 11.04
CA PRO A 220 -28.90 2.21 9.90
C PRO A 220 -29.23 3.06 8.65
N GLN A 221 -30.50 3.23 8.31
CA GLN A 221 -30.95 4.04 7.20
C GLN A 221 -30.56 5.54 7.30
N ARG A 222 -30.47 6.08 8.53
CA ARG A 222 -30.02 7.47 8.71
C ARG A 222 -28.50 7.61 8.58
N ALA A 223 -27.74 6.61 8.98
CA ALA A 223 -26.30 6.58 8.79
C ALA A 223 -25.92 6.46 7.31
N THR A 224 -26.55 5.53 6.58
CA THR A 224 -26.43 5.36 5.13
C THR A 224 -26.70 6.65 4.38
N ASN A 225 -27.85 7.28 4.66
CA ASN A 225 -28.19 8.55 4.04
C ASN A 225 -27.20 9.69 4.43
N ALA A 226 -26.55 9.61 5.60
CA ALA A 226 -25.57 10.58 6.01
C ALA A 226 -24.25 10.41 5.24
N ALA A 227 -23.70 9.20 5.12
CA ALA A 227 -22.47 8.95 4.39
C ALA A 227 -22.58 9.39 2.91
N VAL A 228 -23.64 9.01 2.24
CA VAL A 228 -23.89 9.42 0.84
C VAL A 228 -24.08 10.93 0.72
N ARG A 229 -24.77 11.59 1.65
CA ARG A 229 -24.90 13.08 1.66
C ARG A 229 -23.57 13.78 1.89
N HIS A 230 -22.59 13.15 2.54
CA HIS A 230 -21.24 13.67 2.74
C HIS A 230 -20.29 13.27 1.61
N GLY A 231 -20.80 12.59 0.56
CA GLY A 231 -20.07 12.30 -0.66
C GLY A 231 -19.48 10.89 -0.76
N ALA A 232 -19.80 9.96 0.16
CA ALA A 232 -19.42 8.56 -0.03
C ALA A 232 -20.11 8.01 -1.30
N ASP A 233 -19.35 7.25 -2.08
CA ASP A 233 -19.86 6.64 -3.33
C ASP A 233 -20.68 5.37 -3.03
N ALA A 234 -20.36 4.66 -1.93
CA ALA A 234 -21.16 3.54 -1.43
C ALA A 234 -21.01 3.37 0.09
N GLU A 235 -21.82 2.46 0.66
CA GLU A 235 -21.77 2.11 2.07
C GLU A 235 -21.92 0.61 2.28
N ILE A 236 -21.20 0.08 3.27
CA ILE A 236 -21.28 -1.30 3.73
C ILE A 236 -21.52 -1.36 5.25
N HIS A 237 -22.42 -2.25 5.68
CA HIS A 237 -22.74 -2.40 7.11
C HIS A 237 -21.87 -3.46 7.78
N LYS A 238 -21.32 -3.14 8.95
CA LYS A 238 -20.61 -4.10 9.82
C LYS A 238 -21.63 -4.90 10.67
N PRO A 239 -21.47 -6.22 10.81
CA PRO A 239 -20.45 -7.06 10.18
C PRO A 239 -20.80 -7.39 8.72
N PHE A 240 -19.81 -7.36 7.85
CA PHE A 240 -19.95 -7.73 6.44
C PHE A 240 -19.15 -8.98 6.09
N LYS A 241 -19.54 -9.67 5.04
CA LYS A 241 -18.78 -10.79 4.51
C LYS A 241 -17.72 -10.29 3.51
N PRO A 242 -16.56 -10.96 3.39
CA PRO A 242 -15.55 -10.62 2.38
C PRO A 242 -16.10 -10.47 0.96
N VAL A 243 -17.01 -11.35 0.56
CA VAL A 243 -17.64 -11.32 -0.77
C VAL A 243 -18.48 -10.06 -0.99
N GLU A 244 -19.16 -9.55 0.03
CA GLU A 244 -19.96 -8.32 -0.05
C GLU A 244 -19.07 -7.10 -0.25
N LEU A 245 -17.97 -7.04 0.49
CA LEU A 245 -16.95 -5.99 0.35
C LEU A 245 -16.37 -5.97 -1.07
N ILE A 246 -15.98 -7.12 -1.60
CA ILE A 246 -15.37 -7.22 -2.93
C ILE A 246 -16.36 -6.87 -4.03
N ASN A 247 -17.57 -7.38 -3.99
CA ASN A 247 -18.58 -7.07 -5.01
C ASN A 247 -18.84 -5.57 -5.08
N LEU A 248 -19.04 -4.93 -3.93
CA LEU A 248 -19.27 -3.49 -3.87
C LEU A 248 -18.04 -2.68 -4.33
N THR A 249 -16.84 -3.14 -3.97
CA THR A 249 -15.59 -2.51 -4.43
C THR A 249 -15.46 -2.60 -5.96
N ILE A 250 -15.71 -3.77 -6.57
CA ILE A 250 -15.64 -3.95 -8.02
C ILE A 250 -16.64 -3.04 -8.72
N GLU A 251 -17.87 -2.94 -8.21
CA GLU A 251 -18.91 -2.07 -8.76
C GLU A 251 -18.49 -0.60 -8.70
N LEU A 252 -17.94 -0.15 -7.58
CA LEU A 252 -17.43 1.21 -7.41
C LEU A 252 -16.27 1.55 -8.35
N MET A 253 -15.34 0.62 -8.56
CA MET A 253 -14.17 0.85 -9.41
C MET A 253 -14.49 0.75 -10.91
N ALA A 254 -15.66 0.23 -11.28
CA ALA A 254 -16.14 0.17 -12.66
C ALA A 254 -16.98 1.38 -13.07
N SER A 255 -17.42 2.20 -12.10
CA SER A 255 -18.26 3.40 -12.31
C SER A 255 -17.40 4.65 -12.49
#